data_ffa66c6f4705f070e51ba2d5215aa2e6
#
_entry.id   ffa66c6f4705f070e51ba2d5215aa2e6
#
_cell.length_a   1.000
_cell.length_b   1.000
_cell.length_c   1.000
_cell.angle_alpha   90.00
_cell.angle_beta   90.00
_cell.angle_gamma   90.00
#
_symmetry.space_group_name_H-M   'P 1'
#
loop_
_entity.id
_entity.type
_entity.pdbx_description
1 polymer ?
#
loop_
_entity_poly.entity_id
_entity_poly.type
_entity_poly.pdbx_seq_one_letter_code
_entity_poly.pdbx_strand_id
1 'polypeptide(L)'
;VPTHPCTLAEPRVSAALTRMFEAAARDDETAARLWGVQPHDRESLTAQELADAAQEIYMPVSADGGRLLYNLIRAVKPAVVVEFGTSYGISTLHLAAAVRDNGTGQVITTEMSRAKAASASDTFAATGLDDVITVLEGNALRTLAALRQPVDFLFLDGWKDLCLPVLRLLEPHIAPGTLVVADDVDLPSLGPYLDHVRDTVNGYHSVTFPVEDGLEISCRL
;
A
#
# COMPACT_ATOMS: atom_id res chain seq x y z
N VAL A 1 21.07 19.45 19.81
CA VAL A 1 19.98 19.51 18.81
C VAL A 1 18.98 18.46 19.23
N PRO A 2 17.70 18.77 19.50
CA PRO A 2 16.71 17.75 19.76
C PRO A 2 16.61 16.88 18.49
N THR A 3 17.02 15.62 18.61
CA THR A 3 16.79 14.65 17.56
C THR A 3 15.30 14.34 17.54
N HIS A 4 14.61 14.77 16.50
CA HIS A 4 13.23 14.33 16.30
C HIS A 4 13.23 12.79 16.17
N PRO A 5 12.33 12.09 16.83
CA PRO A 5 12.25 10.65 16.73
C PRO A 5 12.05 10.26 15.26
N CYS A 6 12.75 9.23 14.82
CA CYS A 6 12.55 8.60 13.52
C CYS A 6 12.24 7.12 13.77
N THR A 7 10.96 6.80 13.80
CA THR A 7 10.46 5.45 14.11
C THR A 7 11.03 4.40 13.15
N LEU A 8 11.32 4.77 11.88
CA LEU A 8 12.00 3.86 10.95
C LEU A 8 13.41 3.45 11.42
N ALA A 9 14.08 4.29 12.22
CA ALA A 9 15.41 4.01 12.75
C ALA A 9 15.35 3.23 14.07
N GLU A 10 14.19 3.03 14.66
CA GLU A 10 14.04 2.22 15.86
C GLU A 10 14.45 0.77 15.60
N PRO A 11 15.23 0.12 16.50
CA PRO A 11 15.77 -1.22 16.26
C PRO A 11 14.72 -2.27 15.89
N ARG A 12 13.51 -2.21 16.45
CA ARG A 12 12.44 -3.17 16.16
C ARG A 12 11.90 -2.99 14.73
N VAL A 13 11.69 -1.75 14.31
CA VAL A 13 11.15 -1.42 12.98
C VAL A 13 12.19 -1.69 11.91
N SER A 14 13.42 -1.18 12.09
CA SER A 14 14.51 -1.36 11.11
C SER A 14 14.88 -2.84 10.94
N ALA A 15 14.94 -3.62 12.03
CA ALA A 15 15.18 -5.05 11.94
C ALA A 15 14.04 -5.83 11.27
N ALA A 16 12.78 -5.42 11.49
CA ALA A 16 11.64 -6.01 10.81
C ALA A 16 11.72 -5.75 9.28
N LEU A 17 11.90 -4.49 8.88
CA LEU A 17 12.05 -4.11 7.47
C LEU A 17 13.21 -4.85 6.80
N THR A 18 14.38 -4.93 7.45
CA THR A 18 15.54 -5.67 6.92
C THR A 18 15.19 -7.13 6.63
N ARG A 19 14.62 -7.84 7.61
CA ARG A 19 14.22 -9.26 7.43
C ARG A 19 13.19 -9.43 6.31
N MET A 20 12.24 -8.50 6.20
CA MET A 20 11.17 -8.57 5.19
C MET A 20 11.73 -8.33 3.79
N PHE A 21 12.63 -7.34 3.60
CA PHE A 21 13.31 -7.14 2.32
C PHE A 21 14.23 -8.30 1.95
N GLU A 22 14.94 -8.90 2.93
CA GLU A 22 15.74 -10.11 2.70
C GLU A 22 14.86 -11.31 2.27
N ALA A 23 13.67 -11.43 2.83
CA ALA A 23 12.73 -12.47 2.43
C ALA A 23 12.16 -12.20 1.02
N ALA A 24 11.77 -10.96 0.74
CA ALA A 24 11.26 -10.51 -0.55
C ALA A 24 12.28 -10.66 -1.70
N ALA A 25 13.58 -10.62 -1.41
CA ALA A 25 14.62 -10.86 -2.41
C ALA A 25 14.53 -12.25 -3.09
N ARG A 26 13.69 -13.15 -2.58
CA ARG A 26 13.41 -14.47 -3.16
C ARG A 26 12.07 -14.56 -3.88
N ASP A 27 11.38 -13.43 -4.05
CA ASP A 27 10.05 -13.41 -4.66
C ASP A 27 10.06 -13.92 -6.09
N ASP A 28 11.09 -13.59 -6.90
CA ASP A 28 11.23 -14.09 -8.27
C ASP A 28 11.33 -15.62 -8.33
N GLU A 29 12.14 -16.22 -7.44
CA GLU A 29 12.26 -17.68 -7.34
C GLU A 29 10.95 -18.32 -6.90
N THR A 30 10.28 -17.70 -5.93
CA THR A 30 8.99 -18.16 -5.41
C THR A 30 7.90 -18.03 -6.47
N ALA A 31 7.84 -16.92 -7.17
CA ALA A 31 6.91 -16.67 -8.28
C ALA A 31 7.14 -17.65 -9.42
N ALA A 32 8.41 -17.90 -9.81
CA ALA A 32 8.74 -18.88 -10.85
C ALA A 32 8.30 -20.30 -10.44
N ARG A 33 8.44 -20.68 -9.18
CA ARG A 33 7.99 -21.96 -8.64
C ARG A 33 6.47 -22.10 -8.65
N LEU A 34 5.76 -21.05 -8.23
CA LEU A 34 4.30 -21.05 -8.13
C LEU A 34 3.61 -20.90 -9.48
N TRP A 35 4.17 -20.08 -10.37
CA TRP A 35 3.54 -19.67 -11.63
C TRP A 35 4.22 -20.24 -12.88
N GLY A 36 5.41 -20.84 -12.75
CA GLY A 36 6.30 -21.20 -13.88
C GLY A 36 5.79 -22.30 -14.79
N VAL A 37 4.67 -22.95 -14.50
CA VAL A 37 4.22 -24.13 -15.25
C VAL A 37 3.05 -23.86 -16.21
N GLN A 38 2.17 -22.89 -15.94
CA GLN A 38 1.03 -22.58 -16.82
C GLN A 38 0.56 -21.14 -16.69
N PRO A 39 1.01 -20.17 -17.54
CA PRO A 39 0.52 -18.78 -17.49
C PRO A 39 -0.99 -18.63 -17.72
N HIS A 40 -1.59 -19.55 -18.51
CA HIS A 40 -3.02 -19.50 -18.86
C HIS A 40 -3.96 -19.77 -17.67
N ASP A 41 -3.50 -20.42 -16.63
CA ASP A 41 -4.35 -20.73 -15.49
C ASP A 41 -4.60 -19.51 -14.59
N ARG A 42 -3.72 -18.50 -14.62
CA ARG A 42 -3.85 -17.28 -13.80
C ARG A 42 -5.01 -16.37 -14.21
N GLU A 43 -5.29 -16.26 -15.52
CA GLU A 43 -6.37 -15.41 -16.06
C GLU A 43 -7.77 -15.95 -15.67
N SER A 44 -7.86 -17.22 -15.29
CA SER A 44 -9.11 -17.84 -14.86
C SER A 44 -9.38 -17.72 -13.36
N LEU A 45 -8.37 -17.31 -12.55
CA LEU A 45 -8.49 -17.20 -11.11
C LEU A 45 -9.23 -15.92 -10.69
N THR A 46 -10.07 -16.05 -9.68
CA THR A 46 -10.63 -14.89 -8.99
C THR A 46 -9.53 -14.14 -8.21
N ALA A 47 -9.76 -12.87 -7.88
CA ALA A 47 -8.81 -12.09 -7.07
C ALA A 47 -8.49 -12.77 -5.73
N GLN A 48 -9.45 -13.47 -5.11
CA GLN A 48 -9.23 -14.24 -3.87
C GLN A 48 -8.30 -15.43 -4.12
N GLU A 49 -8.55 -16.22 -5.16
CA GLU A 49 -7.70 -17.37 -5.50
C GLU A 49 -6.27 -16.94 -5.87
N LEU A 50 -6.12 -15.80 -6.55
CA LEU A 50 -4.80 -15.20 -6.82
C LEU A 50 -4.10 -14.78 -5.53
N ALA A 51 -4.81 -14.15 -4.60
CA ALA A 51 -4.26 -13.74 -3.32
C ALA A 51 -3.81 -14.94 -2.48
N ASP A 52 -4.60 -16.00 -2.46
CA ASP A 52 -4.28 -17.22 -1.73
C ASP A 52 -3.10 -17.97 -2.37
N ALA A 53 -3.04 -18.00 -3.70
CA ALA A 53 -1.92 -18.61 -4.42
C ALA A 53 -0.62 -17.82 -4.27
N ALA A 54 -0.70 -16.47 -4.17
CA ALA A 54 0.45 -15.59 -3.98
C ALA A 54 0.83 -15.40 -2.50
N GLN A 55 0.29 -16.19 -1.58
CA GLN A 55 0.50 -16.00 -0.15
C GLN A 55 1.99 -16.07 0.29
N GLU A 56 2.86 -16.70 -0.47
CA GLU A 56 4.29 -16.82 -0.16
C GLU A 56 5.14 -15.69 -0.77
N ILE A 57 4.56 -14.82 -1.60
CA ILE A 57 5.26 -13.76 -2.33
C ILE A 57 5.05 -12.44 -1.60
N TYR A 58 6.11 -11.70 -1.31
CA TYR A 58 6.05 -10.44 -0.57
C TYR A 58 5.47 -9.29 -1.40
N MET A 59 5.88 -9.16 -2.67
CA MET A 59 5.52 -8.04 -3.55
C MET A 59 5.70 -6.69 -2.83
N PRO A 60 6.91 -6.34 -2.42
CA PRO A 60 7.14 -5.15 -1.62
C PRO A 60 7.24 -3.91 -2.49
N VAL A 61 6.80 -2.77 -1.99
CA VAL A 61 7.32 -1.49 -2.47
C VAL A 61 8.84 -1.45 -2.23
N SER A 62 9.59 -0.80 -3.11
CA SER A 62 11.04 -0.68 -2.92
C SER A 62 11.40 0.10 -1.65
N ALA A 63 12.65 -0.04 -1.20
CA ALA A 63 13.14 0.70 -0.03
C ALA A 63 13.07 2.22 -0.25
N ASP A 64 13.29 2.70 -1.48
CA ASP A 64 13.20 4.13 -1.79
C ASP A 64 11.74 4.57 -1.96
N GLY A 65 10.86 3.73 -2.51
CA GLY A 65 9.42 3.95 -2.53
C GLY A 65 8.84 4.06 -1.11
N GLY A 66 9.22 3.14 -0.22
CA GLY A 66 8.82 3.20 1.19
C GLY A 66 9.29 4.47 1.89
N ARG A 67 10.55 4.91 1.66
CA ARG A 67 11.06 6.19 2.19
C ARG A 67 10.32 7.40 1.62
N LEU A 68 9.95 7.36 0.34
CA LEU A 68 9.14 8.42 -0.27
C LEU A 68 7.77 8.50 0.39
N LEU A 69 7.08 7.37 0.57
CA LEU A 69 5.80 7.31 1.28
C LEU A 69 5.92 7.88 2.69
N TYR A 70 6.93 7.46 3.46
CA TYR A 70 7.21 8.06 4.78
C TYR A 70 7.34 9.58 4.70
N ASN A 71 8.14 10.11 3.76
CA ASN A 71 8.37 11.55 3.62
C ASN A 71 7.08 12.30 3.24
N LEU A 72 6.24 11.74 2.36
CA LEU A 72 4.96 12.32 1.99
C LEU A 72 4.02 12.42 3.19
N ILE A 73 3.88 11.33 3.96
CA ILE A 73 3.06 11.31 5.19
C ILE A 73 3.60 12.30 6.22
N ARG A 74 4.93 12.42 6.38
CA ARG A 74 5.53 13.43 7.28
C ARG A 74 5.23 14.86 6.85
N ALA A 75 5.18 15.13 5.56
CA ALA A 75 4.91 16.45 5.01
C ALA A 75 3.42 16.82 5.08
N VAL A 76 2.53 15.90 4.68
CA VAL A 76 1.08 16.10 4.59
C VAL A 76 0.41 16.04 5.97
N LYS A 77 0.92 15.21 6.88
CA LYS A 77 0.37 14.96 8.23
C LYS A 77 -1.10 14.53 8.21
N PRO A 78 -1.47 13.52 7.43
CA PRO A 78 -2.85 13.06 7.31
C PRO A 78 -3.35 12.52 8.64
N ALA A 79 -4.65 12.73 8.94
CA ALA A 79 -5.31 12.08 10.08
C ALA A 79 -5.69 10.64 9.73
N VAL A 80 -6.08 10.38 8.49
CA VAL A 80 -6.45 9.06 8.00
C VAL A 80 -5.68 8.72 6.72
N VAL A 81 -4.84 7.71 6.83
CA VAL A 81 -4.16 7.07 5.71
C VAL A 81 -4.91 5.80 5.37
N VAL A 82 -5.30 5.62 4.12
CA VAL A 82 -5.85 4.35 3.62
C VAL A 82 -4.85 3.72 2.67
N GLU A 83 -4.61 2.42 2.86
CA GLU A 83 -3.76 1.61 1.99
C GLU A 83 -4.59 0.46 1.41
N PHE A 84 -4.50 0.28 0.12
CA PHE A 84 -5.03 -0.88 -0.59
C PHE A 84 -3.87 -1.80 -0.98
N GLY A 85 -3.74 -2.93 -0.29
CA GLY A 85 -2.67 -3.90 -0.45
C GLY A 85 -1.65 -3.84 0.69
N THR A 86 -1.92 -4.56 1.79
CA THR A 86 -0.99 -4.70 2.93
C THR A 86 0.17 -5.62 2.60
N SER A 87 -0.11 -6.73 1.91
CA SER A 87 0.79 -7.86 1.79
C SER A 87 1.37 -8.25 3.15
N TYR A 88 2.68 -8.30 3.30
CA TYR A 88 3.35 -8.54 4.59
C TYR A 88 3.55 -7.27 5.44
N GLY A 89 3.20 -6.08 4.92
CA GLY A 89 3.17 -4.82 5.66
C GLY A 89 4.42 -3.95 5.54
N ILE A 90 5.25 -4.11 4.50
CA ILE A 90 6.47 -3.30 4.31
C ILE A 90 6.10 -1.83 4.11
N SER A 91 5.22 -1.51 3.17
CA SER A 91 4.69 -0.15 2.95
C SER A 91 3.95 0.37 4.17
N THR A 92 3.10 -0.48 4.76
CA THR A 92 2.33 -0.14 5.98
C THR A 92 3.23 0.30 7.12
N LEU A 93 4.39 -0.36 7.34
CA LEU A 93 5.37 0.05 8.36
C LEU A 93 5.96 1.44 8.09
N HIS A 94 6.20 1.81 6.82
CA HIS A 94 6.68 3.14 6.46
C HIS A 94 5.60 4.21 6.71
N LEU A 95 4.36 3.92 6.32
CA LEU A 95 3.20 4.80 6.55
C LEU A 95 2.95 4.99 8.05
N ALA A 96 2.92 3.90 8.81
CA ALA A 96 2.66 3.91 10.26
C ALA A 96 3.79 4.58 11.05
N ALA A 97 5.05 4.35 10.68
CA ALA A 97 6.18 5.04 11.28
C ALA A 97 6.07 6.56 11.11
N ALA A 98 5.67 7.03 9.93
CA ALA A 98 5.47 8.44 9.65
C ALA A 98 4.30 9.03 10.45
N VAL A 99 3.18 8.32 10.56
CA VAL A 99 2.02 8.69 11.39
C VAL A 99 2.44 8.77 12.87
N ARG A 100 3.19 7.80 13.37
CA ARG A 100 3.75 7.80 14.72
C ARG A 100 4.63 9.02 14.97
N ASP A 101 5.53 9.34 14.05
CA ASP A 101 6.42 10.49 14.16
C ASP A 101 5.70 11.84 14.00
N ASN A 102 4.51 11.84 13.39
CA ASN A 102 3.62 13.01 13.36
C ASN A 102 2.89 13.23 14.71
N GLY A 103 2.81 12.19 15.55
CA GLY A 103 2.10 12.22 16.83
C GLY A 103 0.57 12.22 16.70
N THR A 104 0.05 12.03 15.50
CA THR A 104 -1.40 11.98 15.21
C THR A 104 -1.65 11.22 13.92
N GLY A 105 -2.86 10.66 13.78
CA GLY A 105 -3.31 9.93 12.62
C GLY A 105 -3.34 8.41 12.83
N GLN A 106 -3.85 7.72 11.81
CA GLN A 106 -3.95 6.26 11.75
C GLN A 106 -3.78 5.76 10.31
N VAL A 107 -3.38 4.50 10.18
CA VAL A 107 -3.33 3.76 8.92
C VAL A 107 -4.41 2.70 8.92
N ILE A 108 -5.25 2.68 7.88
CA ILE A 108 -6.22 1.63 7.62
C ILE A 108 -5.75 0.92 6.36
N THR A 109 -5.36 -0.33 6.48
CA THR A 109 -4.84 -1.13 5.38
C THR A 109 -5.72 -2.33 5.10
N THR A 110 -5.74 -2.81 3.85
CA THR A 110 -6.59 -3.93 3.42
C THR A 110 -5.75 -5.07 2.85
N GLU A 111 -6.06 -6.31 3.24
CA GLU A 111 -5.39 -7.51 2.72
C GLU A 111 -6.41 -8.61 2.44
N MET A 112 -6.33 -9.19 1.24
CA MET A 112 -7.23 -10.24 0.80
C MET A 112 -6.79 -11.62 1.28
N SER A 113 -5.47 -11.86 1.35
CA SER A 113 -4.91 -13.10 1.88
C SER A 113 -4.92 -13.10 3.40
N ARG A 114 -5.70 -14.01 3.98
CA ARG A 114 -5.77 -14.18 5.44
C ARG A 114 -4.40 -14.47 6.07
N ALA A 115 -3.58 -15.27 5.38
CA ALA A 115 -2.25 -15.61 5.88
C ALA A 115 -1.33 -14.40 5.95
N LYS A 116 -1.35 -13.55 4.91
CA LYS A 116 -0.58 -12.30 4.89
C LYS A 116 -1.10 -11.31 5.93
N ALA A 117 -2.42 -11.11 6.04
CA ALA A 117 -3.02 -10.23 7.03
C ALA A 117 -2.63 -10.60 8.46
N ALA A 118 -2.65 -11.90 8.79
CA ALA A 118 -2.22 -12.39 10.10
C ALA A 118 -0.72 -12.13 10.33
N SER A 119 0.14 -12.47 9.36
CA SER A 119 1.59 -12.26 9.47
C SER A 119 1.96 -10.77 9.59
N ALA A 120 1.28 -9.90 8.82
CA ALA A 120 1.46 -8.46 8.92
C ALA A 120 1.05 -7.93 10.30
N SER A 121 -0.09 -8.37 10.83
CA SER A 121 -0.57 -8.00 12.17
C SER A 121 0.43 -8.41 13.28
N ASP A 122 1.01 -9.61 13.19
CA ASP A 122 2.05 -10.06 14.11
C ASP A 122 3.29 -9.16 14.04
N THR A 123 3.68 -8.75 12.84
CA THR A 123 4.80 -7.83 12.61
C THR A 123 4.51 -6.44 13.19
N PHE A 124 3.30 -5.92 13.01
CA PHE A 124 2.89 -4.62 13.57
C PHE A 124 2.93 -4.63 15.10
N ALA A 125 2.44 -5.70 15.73
CA ALA A 125 2.52 -5.87 17.18
C ALA A 125 3.98 -5.97 17.66
N ALA A 126 4.83 -6.75 16.97
CA ALA A 126 6.24 -6.90 17.32
C ALA A 126 7.03 -5.59 17.17
N THR A 127 6.65 -4.71 16.25
CA THR A 127 7.25 -3.39 16.04
C THR A 127 6.66 -2.31 16.97
N GLY A 128 5.52 -2.58 17.63
CA GLY A 128 4.81 -1.64 18.49
C GLY A 128 4.10 -0.53 17.71
N LEU A 129 3.66 -0.83 16.47
CA LEU A 129 2.91 0.08 15.61
C LEU A 129 1.43 -0.32 15.44
N ASP A 130 1.02 -1.42 16.06
CA ASP A 130 -0.35 -1.96 15.99
C ASP A 130 -1.43 -1.02 16.54
N ASP A 131 -1.09 -0.10 17.42
CA ASP A 131 -2.00 0.91 17.97
C ASP A 131 -2.35 2.04 16.98
N VAL A 132 -1.56 2.21 15.90
CA VAL A 132 -1.84 3.18 14.83
C VAL A 132 -2.24 2.52 13.51
N ILE A 133 -2.32 1.18 13.46
CA ILE A 133 -2.66 0.41 12.26
C ILE A 133 -3.94 -0.39 12.49
N THR A 134 -4.86 -0.32 11.53
CA THR A 134 -6.03 -1.21 11.45
C THR A 134 -5.95 -2.03 10.17
N VAL A 135 -5.86 -3.35 10.29
CA VAL A 135 -5.88 -4.28 9.16
C VAL A 135 -7.32 -4.73 8.90
N LEU A 136 -7.80 -4.54 7.68
CA LEU A 136 -9.10 -5.00 7.21
C LEU A 136 -8.89 -6.24 6.31
N GLU A 137 -9.14 -7.42 6.86
CA GLU A 137 -9.05 -8.69 6.12
C GLU A 137 -10.21 -8.83 5.13
N GLY A 138 -9.89 -9.12 3.87
CA GLY A 138 -10.84 -9.42 2.81
C GLY A 138 -10.78 -8.48 1.61
N ASN A 139 -11.77 -8.61 0.74
CA ASN A 139 -11.86 -7.80 -0.48
C ASN A 139 -12.07 -6.32 -0.15
N ALA A 140 -11.15 -5.45 -0.60
CA ALA A 140 -11.15 -4.01 -0.35
C ALA A 140 -12.47 -3.32 -0.76
N LEU A 141 -13.10 -3.76 -1.84
CA LEU A 141 -14.39 -3.20 -2.27
C LEU A 141 -15.53 -3.47 -1.28
N ARG A 142 -15.36 -4.44 -0.38
CA ARG A 142 -16.31 -4.72 0.70
C ARG A 142 -15.87 -4.08 2.02
N THR A 143 -14.60 -4.25 2.38
CA THR A 143 -14.09 -3.78 3.67
C THR A 143 -14.07 -2.25 3.74
N LEU A 144 -13.63 -1.57 2.66
CA LEU A 144 -13.61 -0.11 2.57
C LEU A 144 -15.01 0.50 2.33
N ALA A 145 -15.97 -0.25 1.82
CA ALA A 145 -17.35 0.25 1.67
C ALA A 145 -18.02 0.63 3.00
N ALA A 146 -17.49 0.15 4.12
CA ALA A 146 -17.93 0.51 5.46
C ALA A 146 -17.29 1.79 6.01
N LEU A 147 -16.24 2.33 5.33
CA LEU A 147 -15.56 3.54 5.75
C LEU A 147 -16.54 4.74 5.74
N ARG A 148 -16.48 5.57 6.78
CA ARG A 148 -17.36 6.75 6.91
C ARG A 148 -16.59 8.02 7.20
N GLN A 149 -15.29 7.91 7.48
CA GLN A 149 -14.42 9.03 7.79
C GLN A 149 -13.74 9.55 6.52
N PRO A 150 -13.30 10.83 6.50
CA PRO A 150 -12.49 11.36 5.43
C PRO A 150 -11.21 10.55 5.22
N VAL A 151 -10.72 10.51 3.99
CA VAL A 151 -9.43 9.93 3.62
C VAL A 151 -8.49 11.08 3.25
N ASP A 152 -7.40 11.25 4.00
CA ASP A 152 -6.48 12.37 3.82
C ASP A 152 -5.23 11.96 3.01
N PHE A 153 -5.00 10.66 2.86
CA PHE A 153 -3.96 10.08 2.01
C PHE A 153 -4.39 8.68 1.59
N LEU A 154 -4.25 8.37 0.32
CA LEU A 154 -4.58 7.05 -0.24
C LEU A 154 -3.35 6.45 -0.94
N PHE A 155 -2.96 5.24 -0.55
CA PHE A 155 -1.94 4.45 -1.24
C PHE A 155 -2.58 3.22 -1.88
N LEU A 156 -2.35 3.03 -3.18
CA LEU A 156 -2.92 1.97 -4.00
C LEU A 156 -1.79 1.04 -4.49
N ASP A 157 -1.65 -0.10 -3.84
CA ASP A 157 -0.62 -1.10 -4.12
C ASP A 157 -1.16 -2.54 -4.03
N GLY A 158 -2.44 -2.71 -4.21
CA GLY A 158 -3.08 -4.03 -4.35
C GLY A 158 -3.13 -4.50 -5.81
N TRP A 159 -4.05 -5.44 -6.10
CA TRP A 159 -4.29 -5.91 -7.46
C TRP A 159 -4.63 -4.74 -8.38
N LYS A 160 -3.84 -4.55 -9.44
CA LYS A 160 -3.84 -3.30 -10.23
C LYS A 160 -5.16 -3.03 -10.96
N ASP A 161 -5.87 -4.06 -11.38
CA ASP A 161 -7.22 -3.97 -11.95
C ASP A 161 -8.29 -3.48 -10.95
N LEU A 162 -8.01 -3.57 -9.65
CA LEU A 162 -8.88 -3.06 -8.60
C LEU A 162 -8.54 -1.64 -8.14
N CYS A 163 -7.41 -1.04 -8.55
CA CYS A 163 -7.01 0.31 -8.13
C CYS A 163 -8.07 1.36 -8.50
N LEU A 164 -8.55 1.38 -9.75
CA LEU A 164 -9.61 2.32 -10.15
C LEU A 164 -10.95 2.07 -9.42
N PRO A 165 -11.47 0.83 -9.31
CA PRO A 165 -12.65 0.53 -8.50
C PRO A 165 -12.52 0.98 -7.03
N VAL A 166 -11.36 0.79 -6.41
CA VAL A 166 -11.10 1.22 -5.02
C VAL A 166 -11.04 2.74 -4.94
N LEU A 167 -10.36 3.42 -5.86
CA LEU A 167 -10.36 4.87 -5.91
C LEU A 167 -11.79 5.42 -6.01
N ARG A 168 -12.59 4.94 -6.96
CA ARG A 168 -13.98 5.39 -7.13
C ARG A 168 -14.87 5.15 -5.92
N LEU A 169 -14.63 4.05 -5.21
CA LEU A 169 -15.33 3.78 -3.94
C LEU A 169 -15.00 4.83 -2.87
N LEU A 170 -13.74 5.30 -2.85
CA LEU A 170 -13.26 6.23 -1.82
C LEU A 170 -13.37 7.71 -2.24
N GLU A 171 -13.54 8.03 -3.51
CA GLU A 171 -13.67 9.43 -4.00
C GLU A 171 -14.67 10.29 -3.22
N PRO A 172 -15.83 9.79 -2.76
CA PRO A 172 -16.74 10.57 -1.93
C PRO A 172 -16.17 10.98 -0.57
N HIS A 173 -15.08 10.36 -0.13
CA HIS A 173 -14.40 10.62 1.13
C HIS A 173 -13.08 11.37 0.97
N ILE A 174 -12.69 11.69 -0.28
CA ILE A 174 -11.43 12.36 -0.64
C ILE A 174 -11.72 13.84 -0.91
N ALA A 175 -11.13 14.73 -0.11
CA ALA A 175 -11.24 16.17 -0.26
C ALA A 175 -10.18 16.75 -1.22
N PRO A 176 -10.38 17.97 -1.78
CA PRO A 176 -9.32 18.69 -2.48
C PRO A 176 -8.06 18.81 -1.62
N GLY A 177 -6.89 18.61 -2.26
CA GLY A 177 -5.58 18.58 -1.61
C GLY A 177 -5.13 17.19 -1.12
N THR A 178 -6.02 16.20 -1.09
CA THR A 178 -5.64 14.81 -0.74
C THR A 178 -4.70 14.23 -1.80
N LEU A 179 -3.63 13.57 -1.36
CA LEU A 179 -2.74 12.81 -2.23
C LEU A 179 -3.23 11.37 -2.38
N VAL A 180 -3.26 10.93 -3.62
CA VAL A 180 -3.45 9.52 -4.02
C VAL A 180 -2.16 9.07 -4.70
N VAL A 181 -1.55 8.02 -4.19
CA VAL A 181 -0.31 7.45 -4.72
C VAL A 181 -0.59 6.02 -5.16
N ALA A 182 -0.16 5.65 -6.37
CA ALA A 182 -0.29 4.29 -6.88
C ALA A 182 1.07 3.76 -7.31
N ASP A 183 1.34 2.48 -7.00
CA ASP A 183 2.57 1.78 -7.36
C ASP A 183 2.43 0.99 -8.67
N ASP A 184 3.59 0.61 -9.26
CA ASP A 184 3.70 -0.23 -10.45
C ASP A 184 3.04 0.39 -11.70
N VAL A 185 3.38 1.64 -12.03
CA VAL A 185 2.76 2.36 -13.17
C VAL A 185 3.03 1.70 -14.52
N ASP A 186 4.06 0.86 -14.62
CA ASP A 186 4.44 0.17 -15.86
C ASP A 186 3.59 -1.07 -16.14
N LEU A 187 2.75 -1.51 -15.19
CA LEU A 187 1.85 -2.64 -15.40
C LEU A 187 0.62 -2.24 -16.22
N PRO A 188 0.36 -2.92 -17.37
CA PRO A 188 -0.78 -2.57 -18.22
C PRO A 188 -2.15 -2.61 -17.52
N SER A 189 -2.31 -3.44 -16.49
CA SER A 189 -3.54 -3.55 -15.70
C SER A 189 -3.84 -2.29 -14.86
N LEU A 190 -2.85 -1.42 -14.61
CA LEU A 190 -3.05 -0.13 -13.97
C LEU A 190 -3.54 0.95 -14.96
N GLY A 191 -3.49 0.71 -16.28
CA GLY A 191 -3.85 1.67 -17.31
C GLY A 191 -5.16 2.41 -17.06
N PRO A 192 -6.29 1.74 -16.76
CA PRO A 192 -7.57 2.41 -16.49
C PRO A 192 -7.52 3.41 -15.31
N TYR A 193 -6.72 3.13 -14.29
CA TYR A 193 -6.49 4.06 -13.18
C TYR A 193 -5.67 5.27 -13.65
N LEU A 194 -4.57 5.04 -14.37
CA LEU A 194 -3.71 6.10 -14.90
C LEU A 194 -4.47 7.04 -15.84
N ASP A 195 -5.28 6.50 -16.74
CA ASP A 195 -6.14 7.28 -17.64
C ASP A 195 -7.10 8.17 -16.83
N HIS A 196 -7.65 7.63 -15.73
CA HIS A 196 -8.58 8.37 -14.88
C HIS A 196 -7.91 9.54 -14.17
N VAL A 197 -6.76 9.34 -13.50
CA VAL A 197 -6.12 10.39 -12.69
C VAL A 197 -5.31 11.38 -13.52
N ARG A 198 -4.90 11.02 -14.73
CA ARG A 198 -4.17 11.90 -15.66
C ARG A 198 -5.10 12.80 -16.47
N ASP A 199 -6.38 12.48 -16.57
CA ASP A 199 -7.38 13.37 -17.16
C ASP A 199 -7.88 14.35 -16.09
N THR A 200 -7.51 15.63 -16.23
CA THR A 200 -7.85 16.70 -15.29
C THR A 200 -9.36 16.94 -15.15
N VAL A 201 -10.17 16.49 -16.12
CA VAL A 201 -11.65 16.54 -16.04
C VAL A 201 -12.17 15.71 -14.86
N ASN A 202 -11.44 14.65 -14.47
CA ASN A 202 -11.78 13.83 -13.30
C ASN A 202 -11.37 14.46 -11.97
N GLY A 203 -10.78 15.68 -11.98
CA GLY A 203 -10.44 16.45 -10.80
C GLY A 203 -9.16 15.98 -10.10
N TYR A 204 -8.17 15.57 -10.87
CA TYR A 204 -6.83 15.22 -10.38
C TYR A 204 -5.75 15.99 -11.16
N HIS A 205 -4.64 16.25 -10.50
CA HIS A 205 -3.38 16.65 -11.11
C HIS A 205 -2.32 15.63 -10.75
N SER A 206 -1.76 14.99 -11.77
CA SER A 206 -0.97 13.76 -11.62
C SER A 206 0.42 13.90 -12.19
N VAL A 207 1.39 13.19 -11.60
CA VAL A 207 2.76 13.08 -12.09
C VAL A 207 3.33 11.71 -11.74
N THR A 208 4.04 11.10 -12.68
CA THR A 208 4.81 9.89 -12.42
C THR A 208 6.14 10.24 -11.78
N PHE A 209 6.45 9.65 -10.64
CA PHE A 209 7.74 9.76 -9.97
C PHE A 209 8.56 8.50 -10.26
N PRO A 210 9.77 8.62 -10.83
CA PRO A 210 10.56 7.49 -11.33
C PRO A 210 11.33 6.79 -10.20
N VAL A 211 10.61 6.11 -9.32
CA VAL A 211 11.17 5.21 -8.30
C VAL A 211 10.76 3.80 -8.70
N GLU A 212 11.73 2.91 -8.92
CA GLU A 212 11.53 1.53 -9.36
C GLU A 212 10.64 1.44 -10.60
N ASP A 213 9.50 0.72 -10.53
CA ASP A 213 8.50 0.58 -11.62
C ASP A 213 7.56 1.79 -11.70
N GLY A 214 7.90 2.88 -11.03
CA GLY A 214 7.21 4.17 -11.04
C GLY A 214 6.06 4.27 -10.04
N LEU A 215 6.00 5.43 -9.36
CA LEU A 215 4.87 5.82 -8.53
C LEU A 215 4.08 6.94 -9.23
N GLU A 216 2.77 6.77 -9.40
CA GLU A 216 1.89 7.87 -9.82
C GLU A 216 1.42 8.62 -8.58
N ILE A 217 1.78 9.91 -8.51
CA ILE A 217 1.37 10.81 -7.42
C ILE A 217 0.32 11.76 -7.97
N SER A 218 -0.89 11.66 -7.46
CA SER A 218 -2.05 12.45 -7.89
C SER A 218 -2.57 13.27 -6.73
N CYS A 219 -2.81 14.57 -6.99
CA CYS A 219 -3.46 15.46 -6.04
C CYS A 219 -4.92 15.67 -6.47
N ARG A 220 -5.87 15.49 -5.55
CA ARG A 220 -7.28 15.86 -5.76
C ARG A 220 -7.41 17.36 -5.87
N LEU A 221 -8.09 17.87 -6.92
CA LEU A 221 -8.34 19.30 -7.19
C LEU A 221 -9.59 19.81 -6.49
#